data_ee57b38912e6f7c55dbe4d19ca745d05
#
_entry.id   ee57b38912e6f7c55dbe4d19ca745d05
#
_cell.length_a   1.000
_cell.length_b   1.000
_cell.length_c   1.000
_cell.angle_alpha   90.00
_cell.angle_beta   90.00
_cell.angle_gamma   90.00
#
_symmetry.space_group_name_H-M   'P 1'
#
loop_
_entity.id
_entity.type
_entity.pdbx_description
1 polymer ?
#
loop_
_entity_poly.entity_id
_entity_poly.type
_entity_poly.pdbx_seq_one_letter_code
_entity_poly.pdbx_strand_id
1 'polypeptide(L)'
;MKDYHFETHPIAHEDAIIQGPNYRFTILTDGLFRAEWSEDGKFEDRASTFVINREFPVPKFQVKDSEHELEIITDRFHLIYDKKRFSASGLLCDFTAKVTLWGAQWRYGDYSEEKEKVEQKWRKNMGGTARTLDEVSKCVSDY
;
A
#
# COMPACT_ATOMS: atom_id res chain seq x y z
N MET A 1 -33.84 -12.49 -2.01
CA MET A 1 -32.51 -12.04 -1.54
C MET A 1 -32.30 -10.64 -2.07
N LYS A 2 -32.14 -9.63 -1.23
CA LYS A 2 -31.80 -8.28 -1.72
C LYS A 2 -30.33 -8.30 -2.09
N ASP A 3 -30.02 -8.20 -3.37
CA ASP A 3 -28.67 -7.96 -3.84
C ASP A 3 -28.25 -6.57 -3.35
N TYR A 4 -27.44 -6.52 -2.30
CA TYR A 4 -26.80 -5.30 -1.86
C TYR A 4 -25.63 -5.00 -2.82
N HIS A 5 -25.89 -4.21 -3.80
CA HIS A 5 -24.84 -3.70 -4.69
C HIS A 5 -24.22 -2.47 -4.02
N PHE A 6 -22.97 -2.59 -3.61
CA PHE A 6 -22.21 -1.45 -3.12
C PHE A 6 -21.61 -0.70 -4.31
N GLU A 7 -21.85 0.60 -4.37
CA GLU A 7 -21.15 1.44 -5.32
C GLU A 7 -19.68 1.54 -4.90
N THR A 8 -18.79 1.18 -5.82
CA THR A 8 -17.34 1.21 -5.57
C THR A 8 -16.65 2.06 -6.63
N HIS A 9 -15.60 2.78 -6.24
CA HIS A 9 -14.73 3.52 -7.13
C HIS A 9 -13.30 2.99 -6.99
N PRO A 10 -13.00 1.80 -7.56
CA PRO A 10 -11.76 1.08 -7.28
C PRO A 10 -10.55 1.59 -8.06
N ILE A 11 -10.75 2.47 -9.04
CA ILE A 11 -9.68 2.99 -9.88
C ILE A 11 -9.25 4.36 -9.35
N ALA A 12 -7.98 4.48 -8.99
CA ALA A 12 -7.41 5.75 -8.56
C ALA A 12 -7.14 6.68 -9.75
N HIS A 13 -7.02 7.98 -9.44
CA HIS A 13 -6.58 8.96 -10.43
C HIS A 13 -5.17 8.60 -10.94
N GLU A 14 -4.95 8.69 -12.26
CA GLU A 14 -3.68 8.31 -12.88
C GLU A 14 -2.47 9.08 -12.34
N ASP A 15 -2.64 10.34 -11.97
CA ASP A 15 -1.60 11.18 -11.37
C ASP A 15 -1.19 10.72 -9.96
N ALA A 16 -1.98 9.85 -9.34
CA ALA A 16 -1.67 9.24 -8.04
C ALA A 16 -0.92 7.91 -8.16
N ILE A 17 -0.66 7.44 -9.39
CA ILE A 17 -0.08 6.12 -9.66
C ILE A 17 1.37 6.26 -10.11
N ILE A 18 2.27 5.56 -9.42
CA ILE A 18 3.67 5.38 -9.79
C ILE A 18 3.87 3.90 -10.12
N GLN A 19 4.17 3.60 -11.38
CA GLN A 19 4.22 2.23 -11.86
C GLN A 19 5.51 1.93 -12.59
N GLY A 20 6.12 0.80 -12.25
CA GLY A 20 7.20 0.16 -12.99
C GLY A 20 6.73 -1.18 -13.59
N PRO A 21 7.67 -1.99 -14.15
CA PRO A 21 7.32 -3.25 -14.81
C PRO A 21 6.61 -4.25 -13.89
N ASN A 22 7.02 -4.32 -12.63
CA ASN A 22 6.57 -5.32 -11.67
C ASN A 22 5.97 -4.72 -10.39
N TYR A 23 5.91 -3.40 -10.27
CA TYR A 23 5.38 -2.73 -9.08
C TYR A 23 4.44 -1.59 -9.46
N ARG A 24 3.52 -1.32 -8.55
CA ARG A 24 2.65 -0.15 -8.61
C ARG A 24 2.44 0.39 -7.21
N PHE A 25 2.68 1.68 -7.06
CA PHE A 25 2.30 2.44 -5.88
C PHE A 25 1.16 3.39 -6.24
N THR A 26 0.15 3.43 -5.39
CA THR A 26 -0.97 4.35 -5.54
C THR A 26 -1.02 5.22 -4.29
N ILE A 27 -0.87 6.53 -4.45
CA ILE A 27 -0.90 7.49 -3.35
C ILE A 27 -2.34 7.94 -3.18
N LEU A 28 -3.01 7.38 -2.19
CA LEU A 28 -4.43 7.63 -1.94
C LEU A 28 -4.66 8.93 -1.17
N THR A 29 -3.86 9.14 -0.13
CA THR A 29 -3.82 10.39 0.63
C THR A 29 -2.37 10.72 1.00
N ASP A 30 -2.14 11.84 1.67
CA ASP A 30 -0.81 12.19 2.18
C ASP A 30 -0.28 11.22 3.26
N GLY A 31 -1.15 10.38 3.81
CA GLY A 31 -0.82 9.38 4.85
C GLY A 31 -1.22 7.95 4.49
N LEU A 32 -1.70 7.69 3.28
CA LEU A 32 -2.13 6.36 2.85
C LEU A 32 -1.66 6.07 1.42
N PHE A 33 -0.97 4.97 1.25
CA PHE A 33 -0.60 4.45 -0.05
C PHE A 33 -0.96 2.96 -0.18
N ARG A 34 -1.13 2.53 -1.40
CA ARG A 34 -1.27 1.13 -1.78
C ARG A 34 -0.02 0.69 -2.52
N ALA A 35 0.54 -0.45 -2.14
CA ALA A 35 1.70 -1.05 -2.78
C ALA A 35 1.32 -2.41 -3.38
N GLU A 36 1.71 -2.63 -4.61
CA GLU A 36 1.46 -3.87 -5.34
C GLU A 36 2.74 -4.32 -6.02
N TRP A 37 3.03 -5.61 -5.92
CA TRP A 37 4.09 -6.25 -6.70
C TRP A 37 3.53 -7.43 -7.47
N SER A 38 3.91 -7.55 -8.74
CA SER A 38 3.42 -8.62 -9.61
C SER A 38 4.53 -9.10 -10.52
N GLU A 39 4.76 -10.40 -10.54
CA GLU A 39 5.75 -11.03 -11.40
C GLU A 39 5.42 -10.89 -12.89
N ASP A 40 4.13 -10.92 -13.23
CA ASP A 40 3.62 -10.77 -14.60
C ASP A 40 3.31 -9.33 -15.00
N GLY A 41 3.53 -8.36 -14.11
CA GLY A 41 3.23 -6.95 -14.34
C GLY A 41 1.74 -6.60 -14.39
N LYS A 42 0.85 -7.51 -13.99
CA LYS A 42 -0.59 -7.27 -13.92
C LYS A 42 -1.00 -6.90 -12.52
N PHE A 43 -1.72 -5.82 -12.39
CA PHE A 43 -2.15 -5.28 -11.10
C PHE A 43 -3.67 -5.36 -10.93
N GLU A 44 -4.11 -5.29 -9.68
CA GLU A 44 -5.51 -5.44 -9.32
C GLU A 44 -6.22 -4.08 -9.25
N ASP A 45 -7.19 -3.86 -10.13
CA ASP A 45 -7.99 -2.63 -10.18
C ASP A 45 -9.36 -2.78 -9.53
N ARG A 46 -9.71 -3.99 -9.09
CA ARG A 46 -10.98 -4.23 -8.39
C ARG A 46 -10.91 -3.72 -6.96
N ALA A 47 -12.07 -3.37 -6.41
CA ALA A 47 -12.16 -2.95 -5.02
C ALA A 47 -11.65 -4.04 -4.07
N SER A 48 -10.93 -3.62 -3.02
CA SER A 48 -10.50 -4.51 -1.94
C SER A 48 -11.38 -4.34 -0.70
N THR A 49 -11.32 -5.31 0.20
CA THR A 49 -12.04 -5.24 1.47
C THR A 49 -11.54 -4.11 2.38
N PHE A 50 -10.31 -3.67 2.18
CA PHE A 50 -9.70 -2.59 2.95
C PHE A 50 -9.99 -1.21 2.35
N VAL A 51 -9.90 -1.09 1.03
CA VAL A 51 -10.15 0.18 0.30
C VAL A 51 -11.09 -0.07 -0.87
N ILE A 52 -12.35 0.28 -0.70
CA ILE A 52 -13.40 0.15 -1.73
C ILE A 52 -13.45 1.35 -2.66
N ASN A 53 -12.94 2.50 -2.23
CA ASN A 53 -12.84 3.73 -3.03
C ASN A 53 -11.39 4.18 -3.10
N ARG A 54 -10.86 4.33 -4.30
CA ARG A 54 -9.50 4.82 -4.59
C ARG A 54 -9.51 6.12 -5.38
N GLU A 55 -10.68 6.61 -5.73
CA GLU A 55 -10.87 7.89 -6.39
C GLU A 55 -10.86 9.01 -5.34
N PHE A 56 -9.66 9.43 -4.93
CA PHE A 56 -9.43 10.56 -4.03
C PHE A 56 -8.81 11.73 -4.80
N PRO A 57 -8.95 12.96 -4.29
CA PRO A 57 -8.14 14.08 -4.76
C PRO A 57 -6.65 13.72 -4.66
N VAL A 58 -5.89 13.95 -5.72
CA VAL A 58 -4.46 13.62 -5.75
C VAL A 58 -3.72 14.46 -4.70
N PRO A 59 -3.07 13.86 -3.70
CA PRO A 59 -2.32 14.60 -2.70
C PRO A 59 -1.03 15.18 -3.31
N LYS A 60 -0.44 16.15 -2.64
CA LYS A 60 0.89 16.64 -3.00
C LYS A 60 1.93 15.62 -2.58
N PHE A 61 2.75 15.17 -3.52
CA PHE A 61 3.88 14.32 -3.24
C PHE A 61 5.01 14.56 -4.24
N GLN A 62 6.22 14.15 -3.84
CA GLN A 62 7.41 14.19 -4.68
C GLN A 62 7.85 12.76 -4.98
N VAL A 63 8.31 12.54 -6.20
CA VAL A 63 8.89 11.26 -6.63
C VAL A 63 10.34 11.52 -7.02
N LYS A 64 11.25 10.76 -6.42
CA LYS A 64 12.64 10.67 -6.86
C LYS A 64 12.86 9.26 -7.40
N ASP A 65 13.09 9.19 -8.69
CA ASP A 65 13.22 7.93 -9.39
C ASP A 65 14.63 7.80 -9.98
N SER A 66 15.38 6.83 -9.51
CA SER A 66 16.69 6.47 -10.01
C SER A 66 16.67 5.03 -10.58
N GLU A 67 17.78 4.60 -11.16
CA GLU A 67 17.88 3.24 -11.73
C GLU A 67 17.60 2.14 -10.68
N HIS A 68 18.04 2.35 -9.44
CA HIS A 68 18.03 1.34 -8.39
C HIS A 68 17.12 1.66 -7.20
N GLU A 69 16.55 2.85 -7.14
CA GLU A 69 15.77 3.31 -6.01
C GLU A 69 14.63 4.23 -6.44
N LEU A 70 13.51 4.06 -5.82
CA LEU A 70 12.34 4.92 -5.90
C LEU A 70 12.04 5.49 -4.53
N GLU A 71 11.95 6.81 -4.43
CA GLU A 71 11.46 7.48 -3.24
C GLU A 71 10.15 8.21 -3.52
N ILE A 72 9.18 8.07 -2.62
CA ILE A 72 7.92 8.81 -2.66
C ILE A 72 7.76 9.54 -1.33
N ILE A 73 7.62 10.86 -1.40
CA ILE A 73 7.63 11.75 -0.25
C ILE A 73 6.34 12.56 -0.22
N THR A 74 5.59 12.42 0.86
CA THR A 74 4.45 13.30 1.21
C THR A 74 4.76 14.08 2.48
N ASP A 75 3.81 14.89 2.94
CA ASP A 75 3.95 15.59 4.24
C ASP A 75 3.90 14.62 5.43
N ARG A 76 3.45 13.39 5.24
CA ARG A 76 3.21 12.40 6.30
C ARG A 76 4.04 11.15 6.21
N PHE A 77 4.59 10.82 5.05
CA PHE A 77 5.46 9.66 4.91
C PHE A 77 6.59 9.88 3.90
N HIS A 78 7.64 9.10 4.09
CA HIS A 78 8.76 8.96 3.16
C HIS A 78 8.95 7.47 2.87
N LEU A 79 8.55 7.04 1.69
CA LEU A 79 8.68 5.68 1.22
C LEU A 79 9.97 5.53 0.41
N ILE A 80 10.71 4.46 0.67
CA ILE A 80 11.94 4.10 -0.03
C ILE A 80 11.80 2.66 -0.54
N TYR A 81 12.08 2.45 -1.82
CA TYR A 81 11.91 1.18 -2.49
C TYR A 81 13.06 0.87 -3.46
N ASP A 82 13.59 -0.35 -3.38
CA ASP A 82 14.75 -0.80 -4.16
C ASP A 82 14.41 -1.33 -5.57
N LYS A 83 13.16 -1.20 -6.00
CA LYS A 83 12.64 -1.66 -7.31
C LYS A 83 12.71 -3.18 -7.55
N LYS A 84 12.94 -3.97 -6.51
CA LYS A 84 12.95 -5.43 -6.55
C LYS A 84 11.66 -5.98 -5.96
N ARG A 85 11.54 -7.31 -5.93
CA ARG A 85 10.45 -7.95 -5.21
C ARG A 85 10.39 -7.41 -3.78
N PHE A 86 9.17 -7.12 -3.30
CA PHE A 86 8.98 -6.55 -1.97
C PHE A 86 9.66 -7.38 -0.89
N SER A 87 10.42 -6.71 -0.04
CA SER A 87 11.15 -7.29 1.06
C SER A 87 11.31 -6.28 2.21
N ALA A 88 11.58 -6.76 3.40
CA ALA A 88 11.78 -5.91 4.58
C ALA A 88 13.00 -4.99 4.48
N SER A 89 14.00 -5.38 3.69
CA SER A 89 15.18 -4.55 3.43
C SER A 89 15.01 -3.60 2.24
N GLY A 90 14.07 -3.90 1.33
CA GLY A 90 13.92 -3.19 0.07
C GLY A 90 12.70 -2.26 -0.01
N LEU A 91 11.72 -2.44 0.85
CA LEU A 91 10.54 -1.56 0.92
C LEU A 91 10.29 -1.14 2.36
N LEU A 92 10.49 0.13 2.61
CA LEU A 92 10.30 0.73 3.94
C LEU A 92 9.61 2.10 3.83
N CYS A 93 8.96 2.49 4.90
CA CYS A 93 8.27 3.76 4.98
C CYS A 93 8.43 4.38 6.37
N ASP A 94 8.90 5.60 6.42
CA ASP A 94 8.95 6.41 7.63
C ASP A 94 7.70 7.28 7.69
N PHE A 95 6.92 7.17 8.76
CA PHE A 95 5.75 8.00 9.00
C PHE A 95 6.04 9.12 9.97
N THR A 96 5.63 10.32 9.61
CA THR A 96 5.70 11.49 10.48
C THR A 96 4.38 11.66 11.23
N ALA A 97 4.40 11.43 12.54
CA ALA A 97 3.26 11.71 13.38
C ALA A 97 3.37 13.14 13.94
N LYS A 98 2.34 13.95 13.73
CA LYS A 98 2.29 15.35 14.26
C LYS A 98 2.25 15.41 15.79
N VAL A 99 2.00 14.30 16.47
CA VAL A 99 1.70 14.24 17.91
C VAL A 99 2.75 13.48 18.72
N THR A 100 3.64 12.74 18.09
CA THR A 100 4.67 11.97 18.80
C THR A 100 6.06 12.38 18.34
N LEU A 101 6.97 12.54 19.31
CA LEU A 101 8.41 12.78 19.05
C LEU A 101 9.13 11.59 18.40
N TRP A 102 8.41 10.47 18.25
CA TRP A 102 8.94 9.21 17.69
C TRP A 102 8.26 8.94 16.35
N GLY A 103 9.05 8.99 15.29
CA GLY A 103 8.62 8.51 13.96
C GLY A 103 8.36 7.00 14.00
N ALA A 104 7.29 6.56 13.36
CA ALA A 104 7.03 5.15 13.15
C ALA A 104 7.64 4.73 11.81
N GLN A 105 8.51 3.71 11.83
CA GLN A 105 9.03 3.08 10.63
C GLN A 105 8.28 1.79 10.37
N TRP A 106 7.79 1.63 9.16
CA TRP A 106 7.22 0.38 8.66
C TRP A 106 8.15 -0.24 7.62
N ARG A 107 8.27 -1.56 7.66
CA ARG A 107 8.96 -2.38 6.66
C ARG A 107 8.06 -3.48 6.17
N TYR A 108 8.10 -3.73 4.88
CA TYR A 108 7.32 -4.82 4.29
C TYR A 108 7.71 -6.18 4.91
N GLY A 109 6.70 -6.92 5.41
CA GLY A 109 6.92 -8.25 5.96
C GLY A 109 7.77 -8.31 7.23
N ASP A 110 8.10 -7.18 7.84
CA ASP A 110 8.80 -7.15 9.12
C ASP A 110 7.80 -7.30 10.27
N TYR A 111 7.65 -8.53 10.71
CA TYR A 111 6.86 -8.90 11.87
C TYR A 111 7.81 -9.10 13.05
N SER A 112 7.89 -8.11 13.95
CA SER A 112 8.59 -8.34 15.22
C SER A 112 7.89 -9.44 16.00
N GLU A 113 8.65 -10.26 16.78
CA GLU A 113 8.10 -11.38 17.56
C GLU A 113 6.92 -10.96 18.47
N GLU A 114 6.92 -9.72 18.95
CA GLU A 114 5.82 -9.17 19.75
C GLU A 114 4.58 -8.89 18.89
N LYS A 115 4.76 -8.39 17.68
CA LYS A 115 3.66 -8.23 16.71
C LYS A 115 3.12 -9.59 16.31
N GLU A 116 3.97 -10.56 16.06
CA GLU A 116 3.58 -11.92 15.68
C GLU A 116 2.71 -12.59 16.76
N LYS A 117 3.03 -12.43 18.04
CA LYS A 117 2.22 -12.94 19.14
C LYS A 117 0.85 -12.28 19.26
N VAL A 118 0.76 -10.98 18.99
CA VAL A 118 -0.50 -10.24 18.99
C VAL A 118 -1.32 -10.57 17.74
N GLU A 119 -0.68 -10.69 16.59
CA GLU A 119 -1.34 -10.96 15.30
C GLU A 119 -1.84 -12.40 15.21
N GLN A 120 -1.10 -13.39 15.70
CA GLN A 120 -1.56 -14.78 15.76
C GLN A 120 -2.84 -14.95 16.58
N LYS A 121 -3.03 -14.11 17.59
CA LYS A 121 -4.20 -14.16 18.46
C LYS A 121 -5.42 -13.46 17.87
N TRP A 122 -5.26 -12.44 17.06
CA TRP A 122 -6.35 -11.55 16.65
C TRP A 122 -6.57 -11.40 15.15
N ARG A 123 -5.57 -11.48 14.29
CA ARG A 123 -5.73 -11.31 12.83
C ARG A 123 -4.57 -11.88 12.02
N LYS A 124 -4.88 -12.73 11.08
CA LYS A 124 -3.91 -13.22 10.09
C LYS A 124 -3.57 -12.20 8.97
N ASN A 125 -4.16 -11.02 8.97
CA ASN A 125 -4.05 -10.04 7.87
C ASN A 125 -3.76 -8.61 8.31
N MET A 126 -3.13 -8.40 9.49
CA MET A 126 -2.79 -7.05 9.94
C MET A 126 -1.53 -6.46 9.25
N GLY A 127 -0.89 -7.21 8.39
CA GLY A 127 0.23 -6.73 7.58
C GLY A 127 -0.18 -5.89 6.35
N GLY A 128 -1.43 -5.43 6.31
CA GLY A 128 -1.92 -4.60 5.22
C GLY A 128 -2.28 -5.36 3.95
N THR A 129 -2.50 -6.67 4.03
CA THR A 129 -2.99 -7.45 2.89
C THR A 129 -4.51 -7.56 2.93
N ALA A 130 -5.16 -7.30 1.82
CA ALA A 130 -6.60 -7.43 1.66
C ALA A 130 -6.94 -8.28 0.44
N ARG A 131 -8.07 -8.97 0.51
CA ARG A 131 -8.64 -9.64 -0.67
C ARG A 131 -9.51 -8.67 -1.43
N THR A 132 -9.59 -8.86 -2.73
CA THR A 132 -10.56 -8.12 -3.55
C THR A 132 -11.98 -8.55 -3.20
N LEU A 133 -12.95 -7.67 -3.43
CA LEU A 133 -14.37 -7.96 -3.22
C LEU A 133 -14.96 -8.83 -4.33
N ASP A 134 -14.25 -9.02 -5.43
CA ASP A 134 -14.71 -9.71 -6.63
C ASP A 134 -14.17 -11.15 -6.73
N GLU A 135 -14.14 -11.87 -5.63
CA GLU A 135 -13.78 -13.31 -5.54
C GLU A 135 -12.46 -13.68 -6.24
N VAL A 136 -11.44 -12.88 -6.08
CA VAL A 136 -10.15 -13.12 -6.71
C VAL A 136 -9.13 -13.66 -5.71
N SER A 137 -8.37 -14.63 -6.18
CA SER A 137 -7.31 -15.26 -5.41
C SER A 137 -6.08 -14.37 -5.13
N LYS A 138 -5.98 -13.23 -5.80
CA LYS A 138 -4.83 -12.32 -5.67
C LYS A 138 -4.97 -11.43 -4.43
N CYS A 139 -3.98 -11.46 -3.56
CA CYS A 139 -3.88 -10.52 -2.44
C CYS A 139 -3.11 -9.27 -2.87
N VAL A 140 -3.52 -8.14 -2.36
CA VAL A 140 -2.86 -6.85 -2.52
C VAL A 140 -2.55 -6.25 -1.15
N SER A 141 -1.55 -5.40 -1.08
CA SER A 141 -1.18 -4.70 0.16
C SER A 141 -1.65 -3.25 0.08
N ASP A 142 -2.48 -2.84 1.03
CA ASP A 142 -2.97 -1.48 1.20
C ASP A 142 -2.38 -0.90 2.51
N TYR A 143 -1.60 0.16 2.41
CA TYR A 143 -0.92 0.80 3.53
C TYR A 143 -1.18 2.30 3.61
#